data_88fd6ade6a74039f977e6c6ac0dfb164
#
_entry.id   88fd6ade6a74039f977e6c6ac0dfb164
#
_cell.length_a   1.000
_cell.length_b   1.000
_cell.length_c   1.000
_cell.angle_alpha   90.00
_cell.angle_beta   90.00
_cell.angle_gamma   90.00
#
_symmetry.space_group_name_H-M   'P 1'
#
loop_
_entity.id
_entity.type
_entity.pdbx_description
1 polymer ?
#
loop_
_entity_poly.entity_id
_entity_poly.type
_entity_poly.pdbx_seq_one_letter_code
_entity_poly.pdbx_strand_id
1 'polypeptide(L)'
;MKIIILVVTLLSIQTAFSSEFDRTLELANNGNTVAQSNLGAMYQNGLGVAKNAKEAVKWYRKAAEQGDVLAQSNLAFMYANGHGVAENDAVAVNWYRKAAEQGGADGQHSLGVMYANGEGVPENDVEAVKWYRKAAEQGDAGAQSNLGSMYAKGDGVAKDKLNAYAWWLVAKAQGDPSAIKNIETFMPRMTAQQIADSQALAAKCYSSGYRDCD
;
A
#
# COMPACT_ATOMS: atom_id res chain seq x y z
N MET A 1 44.85 4.05 -6.68
CA MET A 1 44.00 3.87 -7.88
C MET A 1 42.55 3.53 -7.54
N LYS A 2 42.24 2.61 -6.59
CA LYS A 2 40.85 2.22 -6.21
C LYS A 2 40.02 3.38 -5.60
N ILE A 3 40.61 4.29 -4.81
CA ILE A 3 39.91 5.42 -4.17
C ILE A 3 39.47 6.45 -5.20
N ILE A 4 40.28 6.71 -6.23
CA ILE A 4 39.97 7.71 -7.28
C ILE A 4 38.81 7.20 -8.14
N ILE A 5 38.75 5.91 -8.44
CA ILE A 5 37.64 5.29 -9.21
C ILE A 5 36.32 5.38 -8.41
N LEU A 6 36.36 5.16 -7.10
CA LEU A 6 35.18 5.25 -6.24
C LEU A 6 34.64 6.69 -6.15
N VAL A 7 35.52 7.68 -6.08
CA VAL A 7 35.14 9.11 -6.04
C VAL A 7 34.55 9.56 -7.38
N VAL A 8 35.12 9.14 -8.50
CA VAL A 8 34.63 9.48 -9.85
C VAL A 8 33.26 8.83 -10.10
N THR A 9 33.05 7.58 -9.67
CA THR A 9 31.74 6.92 -9.80
C THR A 9 30.68 7.56 -8.90
N LEU A 10 31.01 7.97 -7.69
CA LEU A 10 30.10 8.69 -6.80
C LEU A 10 29.73 10.08 -7.37
N LEU A 11 30.70 10.83 -7.92
CA LEU A 11 30.42 12.11 -8.57
C LEU A 11 29.53 11.96 -9.81
N SER A 12 29.77 10.95 -10.64
CA SER A 12 28.94 10.72 -11.85
C SER A 12 27.51 10.29 -11.51
N ILE A 13 27.32 9.52 -10.46
CA ILE A 13 25.99 9.15 -9.95
C ILE A 13 25.27 10.38 -9.40
N GLN A 14 25.97 11.22 -8.65
CA GLN A 14 25.38 12.42 -8.03
C GLN A 14 24.99 13.47 -9.07
N THR A 15 25.78 13.64 -10.13
CA THR A 15 25.45 14.53 -11.26
C THR A 15 24.27 13.99 -12.09
N ALA A 16 24.16 12.67 -12.25
CA ALA A 16 23.03 12.06 -12.96
C ALA A 16 21.71 12.26 -12.18
N PHE A 17 21.71 12.08 -10.85
CA PHE A 17 20.53 12.33 -10.02
C PHE A 17 20.12 13.80 -9.95
N SER A 18 21.07 14.74 -9.94
CA SER A 18 20.73 16.18 -9.99
C SER A 18 20.12 16.56 -11.34
N SER A 19 20.61 16.01 -12.45
CA SER A 19 20.04 16.27 -13.78
C SER A 19 18.63 15.68 -13.94
N GLU A 20 18.34 14.54 -13.29
CA GLU A 20 17.00 13.95 -13.28
C GLU A 20 16.02 14.79 -12.44
N PHE A 21 16.46 15.29 -11.29
CA PHE A 21 15.67 16.19 -10.46
C PHE A 21 15.33 17.46 -11.22
N ASP A 22 16.30 18.13 -11.85
CA ASP A 22 16.10 19.37 -12.58
C ASP A 22 15.11 19.19 -13.73
N ARG A 23 15.24 18.11 -14.49
CA ARG A 23 14.31 17.76 -15.57
C ARG A 23 12.91 17.49 -15.05
N THR A 24 12.79 16.74 -13.93
CA THR A 24 11.50 16.44 -13.31
C THR A 24 10.83 17.71 -12.78
N LEU A 25 11.61 18.61 -12.19
CA LEU A 25 11.15 19.92 -11.70
C LEU A 25 10.62 20.80 -12.84
N GLU A 26 11.31 20.84 -13.98
CA GLU A 26 10.85 21.57 -15.16
C GLU A 26 9.50 21.04 -15.66
N LEU A 27 9.38 19.72 -15.84
CA LEU A 27 8.14 19.09 -16.29
C LEU A 27 6.99 19.31 -15.30
N ALA A 28 7.28 19.21 -14.00
CA ALA A 28 6.30 19.41 -12.93
C ALA A 28 5.80 20.85 -12.88
N ASN A 29 6.71 21.84 -13.08
CA ASN A 29 6.35 23.25 -13.18
C ASN A 29 5.48 23.55 -14.41
N ASN A 30 5.65 22.79 -15.49
CA ASN A 30 4.82 22.87 -16.69
C ASN A 30 3.48 22.11 -16.55
N GLY A 31 3.15 21.62 -15.35
CA GLY A 31 1.87 20.99 -15.04
C GLY A 31 1.79 19.49 -15.32
N ASN A 32 2.88 18.84 -15.72
CA ASN A 32 2.88 17.39 -15.94
C ASN A 32 2.59 16.63 -14.65
N THR A 33 1.46 15.93 -14.60
CA THR A 33 0.94 15.24 -13.41
C THR A 33 1.89 14.17 -12.90
N VAL A 34 2.44 13.35 -13.81
CA VAL A 34 3.39 12.27 -13.44
C VAL A 34 4.67 12.86 -12.88
N ALA A 35 5.19 13.93 -13.48
CA ALA A 35 6.38 14.62 -12.99
C ALA A 35 6.13 15.25 -11.60
N GLN A 36 4.94 15.80 -11.34
CA GLN A 36 4.57 16.31 -10.02
C GLN A 36 4.53 15.20 -8.96
N SER A 37 3.96 14.05 -9.28
CA SER A 37 3.94 12.86 -8.41
C SER A 37 5.38 12.38 -8.12
N ASN A 38 6.21 12.26 -9.16
CA ASN A 38 7.61 11.87 -9.03
C ASN A 38 8.43 12.89 -8.20
N LEU A 39 8.20 14.17 -8.40
CA LEU A 39 8.89 15.23 -7.64
C LEU A 39 8.49 15.18 -6.16
N GLY A 40 7.23 14.88 -5.85
CA GLY A 40 6.79 14.59 -4.49
C GLY A 40 7.59 13.45 -3.86
N ALA A 41 7.77 12.34 -4.59
CA ALA A 41 8.56 11.20 -4.15
C ALA A 41 10.06 11.54 -4.00
N MET A 42 10.62 12.36 -4.88
CA MET A 42 12.01 12.83 -4.79
C MET A 42 12.24 13.64 -3.51
N TYR A 43 11.35 14.56 -3.20
CA TYR A 43 11.42 15.32 -1.94
C TYR A 43 11.19 14.45 -0.70
N GLN A 44 10.29 13.49 -0.76
CA GLN A 44 10.02 12.57 0.36
C GLN A 44 11.22 11.68 0.68
N ASN A 45 11.91 11.18 -0.35
CA ASN A 45 12.98 10.20 -0.21
C ASN A 45 14.39 10.82 -0.22
N GLY A 46 14.54 12.08 -0.69
CA GLY A 46 15.82 12.75 -0.85
C GLY A 46 16.57 12.30 -2.10
N LEU A 47 15.85 12.08 -3.20
CA LEU A 47 16.42 11.62 -4.48
C LEU A 47 16.81 12.83 -5.34
N GLY A 48 18.10 13.08 -5.46
CA GLY A 48 18.64 14.24 -6.19
C GLY A 48 18.43 15.60 -5.49
N VAL A 49 17.78 15.62 -4.34
CA VAL A 49 17.47 16.80 -3.53
C VAL A 49 17.44 16.46 -2.05
N ALA A 50 17.65 17.42 -1.16
CA ALA A 50 17.48 17.19 0.27
C ALA A 50 16.01 16.84 0.60
N LYS A 51 15.82 15.86 1.52
CA LYS A 51 14.47 15.49 1.99
C LYS A 51 13.72 16.70 2.51
N ASN A 52 12.49 16.87 2.03
CA ASN A 52 11.61 17.95 2.44
C ASN A 52 10.16 17.51 2.36
N ALA A 53 9.60 17.03 3.48
CA ALA A 53 8.24 16.54 3.54
C ALA A 53 7.19 17.61 3.19
N LYS A 54 7.45 18.90 3.50
CA LYS A 54 6.52 19.99 3.13
C LYS A 54 6.44 20.19 1.62
N GLU A 55 7.58 20.14 0.93
CA GLU A 55 7.61 20.21 -0.54
C GLU A 55 7.00 18.94 -1.15
N ALA A 56 7.23 17.74 -0.56
CA ALA A 56 6.59 16.52 -1.00
C ALA A 56 5.05 16.65 -0.97
N VAL A 57 4.47 17.11 0.15
CA VAL A 57 3.02 17.36 0.28
C VAL A 57 2.51 18.32 -0.81
N LYS A 58 3.25 19.39 -1.08
CA LYS A 58 2.90 20.39 -2.10
C LYS A 58 2.77 19.77 -3.49
N TRP A 59 3.76 18.97 -3.87
CA TRP A 59 3.81 18.35 -5.19
C TRP A 59 2.82 17.20 -5.32
N TYR A 60 2.71 16.34 -4.32
CA TYR A 60 1.67 15.30 -4.29
C TYR A 60 0.26 15.91 -4.36
N ARG A 61 -0.01 17.03 -3.69
CA ARG A 61 -1.32 17.70 -3.77
C ARG A 61 -1.63 18.14 -5.19
N LYS A 62 -0.68 18.77 -5.90
CA LYS A 62 -0.87 19.18 -7.30
C LYS A 62 -1.21 18.00 -8.19
N ALA A 63 -0.50 16.88 -8.05
CA ALA A 63 -0.76 15.68 -8.84
C ALA A 63 -2.08 15.01 -8.44
N ALA A 64 -2.37 14.91 -7.14
CA ALA A 64 -3.60 14.31 -6.61
C ALA A 64 -4.86 15.06 -7.04
N GLU A 65 -4.81 16.39 -7.09
CA GLU A 65 -5.88 17.26 -7.60
C GLU A 65 -6.13 17.05 -9.09
N GLN A 66 -5.13 16.64 -9.85
CA GLN A 66 -5.24 16.23 -11.24
C GLN A 66 -5.65 14.77 -11.45
N GLY A 67 -5.89 14.02 -10.34
CA GLY A 67 -6.39 12.66 -10.38
C GLY A 67 -5.31 11.56 -10.34
N ASP A 68 -4.04 11.90 -10.13
CA ASP A 68 -2.98 10.87 -10.00
C ASP A 68 -3.23 9.98 -8.78
N VAL A 69 -3.44 8.69 -9.02
CA VAL A 69 -3.82 7.71 -8.00
C VAL A 69 -2.71 7.50 -6.97
N LEU A 70 -1.46 7.46 -7.42
CA LEU A 70 -0.30 7.30 -6.54
C LEU A 70 -0.10 8.54 -5.66
N ALA A 71 -0.22 9.73 -6.25
CA ALA A 71 -0.13 10.97 -5.49
C ALA A 71 -1.28 11.11 -4.47
N GLN A 72 -2.49 10.66 -4.81
CA GLN A 72 -3.61 10.62 -3.87
C GLN A 72 -3.31 9.73 -2.66
N SER A 73 -2.81 8.51 -2.89
CA SER A 73 -2.43 7.58 -1.82
C SER A 73 -1.27 8.14 -0.98
N ASN A 74 -0.24 8.70 -1.62
CA ASN A 74 0.90 9.30 -0.91
C ASN A 74 0.49 10.54 -0.11
N LEU A 75 -0.35 11.40 -0.66
CA LEU A 75 -0.86 12.58 0.06
C LEU A 75 -1.70 12.16 1.27
N ALA A 76 -2.54 11.13 1.12
CA ALA A 76 -3.30 10.55 2.21
C ALA A 76 -2.38 10.04 3.33
N PHE A 77 -1.34 9.28 2.97
CA PHE A 77 -0.32 8.82 3.91
C PHE A 77 0.37 9.96 4.65
N MET A 78 0.70 11.06 3.95
CA MET A 78 1.31 12.23 4.58
C MET A 78 0.37 12.86 5.62
N TYR A 79 -0.94 12.92 5.34
CA TYR A 79 -1.93 13.41 6.29
C TYR A 79 -2.18 12.47 7.47
N ALA A 80 -2.26 11.16 7.24
CA ALA A 80 -2.47 10.16 8.28
C ALA A 80 -1.30 10.11 9.29
N ASN A 81 -0.08 10.47 8.86
CA ASN A 81 1.11 10.40 9.71
C ASN A 81 1.69 11.77 10.11
N GLY A 82 1.06 12.87 9.74
CA GLY A 82 1.57 14.21 10.04
C GLY A 82 2.92 14.53 9.36
N HIS A 83 3.22 13.89 8.24
CA HIS A 83 4.49 14.07 7.54
C HIS A 83 4.48 15.32 6.66
N GLY A 84 5.11 16.39 7.12
CA GLY A 84 5.18 17.67 6.39
C GLY A 84 3.89 18.49 6.38
N VAL A 85 2.85 18.00 7.00
CA VAL A 85 1.54 18.61 7.19
C VAL A 85 1.00 18.21 8.56
N ALA A 86 0.07 18.97 9.14
CA ALA A 86 -0.61 18.53 10.36
C ALA A 86 -1.39 17.24 10.10
N GLU A 87 -1.28 16.28 11.02
CA GLU A 87 -2.02 15.02 10.99
C GLU A 87 -3.53 15.30 10.91
N ASN A 88 -4.20 14.59 10.00
CA ASN A 88 -5.64 14.70 9.80
C ASN A 88 -6.20 13.47 9.10
N ASP A 89 -6.71 12.51 9.87
CA ASP A 89 -7.27 11.26 9.37
C ASP A 89 -8.49 11.45 8.49
N ALA A 90 -9.34 12.45 8.78
CA ALA A 90 -10.50 12.71 7.94
C ALA A 90 -10.11 13.19 6.53
N VAL A 91 -9.01 13.96 6.41
CA VAL A 91 -8.44 14.34 5.12
C VAL A 91 -7.77 13.15 4.45
N ALA A 92 -7.05 12.31 5.22
CA ALA A 92 -6.41 11.10 4.71
C ALA A 92 -7.45 10.14 4.11
N VAL A 93 -8.53 9.85 4.83
CA VAL A 93 -9.66 9.04 4.33
C VAL A 93 -10.21 9.55 3.00
N ASN A 94 -10.40 10.86 2.89
CA ASN A 94 -10.93 11.43 1.65
C ASN A 94 -10.00 11.21 0.45
N TRP A 95 -8.69 11.32 0.63
CA TRP A 95 -7.72 11.07 -0.43
C TRP A 95 -7.54 9.58 -0.71
N TYR A 96 -7.48 8.71 0.32
CA TYR A 96 -7.47 7.26 0.12
C TYR A 96 -8.71 6.78 -0.61
N ARG A 97 -9.90 7.34 -0.29
CA ARG A 97 -11.15 6.99 -0.99
C ARG A 97 -11.08 7.33 -2.47
N LYS A 98 -10.56 8.51 -2.84
CA LYS A 98 -10.38 8.88 -4.25
C LYS A 98 -9.44 7.91 -4.98
N ALA A 99 -8.32 7.54 -4.35
CA ALA A 99 -7.40 6.56 -4.93
C ALA A 99 -8.05 5.16 -5.06
N ALA A 100 -8.75 4.72 -4.02
CA ALA A 100 -9.43 3.43 -3.95
C ALA A 100 -10.54 3.28 -5.00
N GLU A 101 -11.34 4.32 -5.21
CA GLU A 101 -12.41 4.37 -6.21
C GLU A 101 -11.88 4.33 -7.64
N GLN A 102 -10.68 4.82 -7.87
CA GLN A 102 -9.95 4.71 -9.14
C GLN A 102 -9.22 3.37 -9.30
N GLY A 103 -9.32 2.46 -8.32
CA GLY A 103 -8.72 1.13 -8.39
C GLY A 103 -7.31 1.02 -7.81
N GLY A 104 -6.77 2.06 -7.18
CA GLY A 104 -5.45 1.99 -6.55
C GLY A 104 -5.41 1.02 -5.36
N ALA A 105 -4.60 -0.04 -5.47
CA ALA A 105 -4.52 -1.08 -4.44
C ALA A 105 -4.06 -0.53 -3.08
N ASP A 106 -3.03 0.33 -3.06
CA ASP A 106 -2.55 0.99 -1.83
C ASP A 106 -3.66 1.83 -1.16
N GLY A 107 -4.43 2.56 -1.98
CA GLY A 107 -5.57 3.36 -1.50
C GLY A 107 -6.68 2.49 -0.93
N GLN A 108 -6.98 1.37 -1.59
CA GLN A 108 -7.98 0.39 -1.14
C GLN A 108 -7.56 -0.28 0.17
N HIS A 109 -6.32 -0.76 0.27
CA HIS A 109 -5.79 -1.34 1.50
C HIS A 109 -5.85 -0.33 2.66
N SER A 110 -5.29 0.87 2.46
CA SER A 110 -5.24 1.90 3.50
C SER A 110 -6.63 2.36 3.94
N LEU A 111 -7.57 2.50 3.01
CA LEU A 111 -8.96 2.82 3.33
C LEU A 111 -9.62 1.70 4.14
N GLY A 112 -9.33 0.44 3.83
CA GLY A 112 -9.76 -0.71 4.62
C GLY A 112 -9.23 -0.65 6.06
N VAL A 113 -7.96 -0.28 6.24
CA VAL A 113 -7.36 -0.09 7.59
C VAL A 113 -8.07 1.02 8.36
N MET A 114 -8.34 2.15 7.72
CA MET A 114 -9.02 3.27 8.37
C MET A 114 -10.44 2.91 8.81
N TYR A 115 -11.18 2.14 8.00
CA TYR A 115 -12.50 1.63 8.41
C TYR A 115 -12.41 0.60 9.53
N ALA A 116 -11.43 -0.30 9.51
CA ALA A 116 -11.26 -1.31 10.55
C ALA A 116 -10.88 -0.73 11.92
N ASN A 117 -10.16 0.41 11.92
CA ASN A 117 -9.69 1.07 13.14
C ASN A 117 -10.60 2.23 13.57
N GLY A 118 -11.50 2.71 12.74
CA GLY A 118 -12.27 3.94 13.00
C GLY A 118 -11.44 5.22 12.92
N GLU A 119 -10.38 5.24 12.11
CA GLU A 119 -9.48 6.39 11.94
C GLU A 119 -10.05 7.35 10.90
N GLY A 120 -10.44 8.56 11.32
CA GLY A 120 -11.02 9.58 10.45
C GLY A 120 -12.42 9.28 9.89
N VAL A 121 -12.93 8.08 10.13
CA VAL A 121 -14.29 7.60 9.82
C VAL A 121 -14.80 6.73 10.98
N PRO A 122 -16.11 6.57 11.18
CA PRO A 122 -16.63 5.55 12.11
C PRO A 122 -16.13 4.16 11.70
N GLU A 123 -15.76 3.35 12.71
CA GLU A 123 -15.38 1.94 12.53
C GLU A 123 -16.48 1.19 11.79
N ASN A 124 -16.07 0.43 10.75
CA ASN A 124 -17.00 -0.34 9.93
C ASN A 124 -16.27 -1.53 9.27
N ASP A 125 -16.33 -2.67 9.93
CA ASP A 125 -15.68 -3.90 9.47
C ASP A 125 -16.20 -4.39 8.12
N VAL A 126 -17.48 -4.18 7.80
CA VAL A 126 -18.05 -4.57 6.50
C VAL A 126 -17.41 -3.77 5.37
N GLU A 127 -17.26 -2.46 5.54
CA GLU A 127 -16.54 -1.63 4.56
C GLU A 127 -15.04 -1.99 4.53
N ALA A 128 -14.42 -2.28 5.68
CA ALA A 128 -13.03 -2.73 5.73
C ALA A 128 -12.81 -3.99 4.89
N VAL A 129 -13.63 -5.03 5.10
CA VAL A 129 -13.60 -6.28 4.32
C VAL A 129 -13.75 -6.02 2.82
N LYS A 130 -14.70 -5.17 2.43
CA LYS A 130 -14.94 -4.82 1.04
C LYS A 130 -13.70 -4.18 0.37
N TRP A 131 -13.02 -3.28 1.07
CA TRP A 131 -11.84 -2.62 0.54
C TRP A 131 -10.60 -3.51 0.58
N TYR A 132 -10.40 -4.30 1.65
CA TYR A 132 -9.35 -5.31 1.69
C TYR A 132 -9.48 -6.34 0.57
N ARG A 133 -10.70 -6.81 0.28
CA ARG A 133 -10.95 -7.75 -0.82
C ARG A 133 -10.50 -7.19 -2.16
N LYS A 134 -10.89 -5.97 -2.48
CA LYS A 134 -10.48 -5.30 -3.73
C LYS A 134 -8.96 -5.18 -3.87
N ALA A 135 -8.25 -4.81 -2.80
CA ALA A 135 -6.79 -4.75 -2.81
C ALA A 135 -6.15 -6.14 -2.88
N ALA A 136 -6.71 -7.12 -2.14
CA ALA A 136 -6.25 -8.50 -2.13
C ALA A 136 -6.35 -9.17 -3.51
N GLU A 137 -7.43 -8.91 -4.25
CA GLU A 137 -7.65 -9.37 -5.62
C GLU A 137 -6.66 -8.73 -6.63
N GLN A 138 -6.04 -7.62 -6.27
CA GLN A 138 -4.95 -6.99 -7.03
C GLN A 138 -3.55 -7.47 -6.58
N GLY A 139 -3.49 -8.39 -5.60
CA GLY A 139 -2.25 -8.97 -5.12
C GLY A 139 -1.60 -8.22 -3.95
N ASP A 140 -2.28 -7.26 -3.32
CA ASP A 140 -1.74 -6.60 -2.12
C ASP A 140 -1.64 -7.60 -0.96
N ALA A 141 -0.40 -7.93 -0.56
CA ALA A 141 -0.13 -8.94 0.46
C ALA A 141 -0.63 -8.51 1.86
N GLY A 142 -0.57 -7.22 2.17
CA GLY A 142 -1.08 -6.67 3.43
C GLY A 142 -2.60 -6.80 3.52
N ALA A 143 -3.30 -6.45 2.44
CA ALA A 143 -4.76 -6.61 2.36
C ALA A 143 -5.18 -8.08 2.42
N GLN A 144 -4.45 -8.99 1.76
CA GLN A 144 -4.69 -10.44 1.84
C GLN A 144 -4.55 -10.94 3.29
N SER A 145 -3.50 -10.50 3.99
CA SER A 145 -3.27 -10.84 5.39
C SER A 145 -4.39 -10.30 6.31
N ASN A 146 -4.80 -9.06 6.10
CA ASN A 146 -5.88 -8.43 6.84
C ASN A 146 -7.23 -9.13 6.57
N LEU A 147 -7.54 -9.43 5.32
CA LEU A 147 -8.76 -10.15 4.94
C LEU A 147 -8.81 -11.55 5.60
N GLY A 148 -7.69 -12.28 5.61
CA GLY A 148 -7.57 -13.53 6.36
C GLY A 148 -7.87 -13.36 7.85
N SER A 149 -7.43 -12.25 8.45
CA SER A 149 -7.70 -11.93 9.86
C SER A 149 -9.18 -11.63 10.11
N MET A 150 -9.85 -10.92 9.19
CA MET A 150 -11.29 -10.66 9.25
C MET A 150 -12.09 -11.97 9.20
N TYR A 151 -11.76 -12.89 8.29
CA TYR A 151 -12.37 -14.22 8.25
C TYR A 151 -12.12 -15.05 9.52
N ALA A 152 -10.92 -14.98 10.08
CA ALA A 152 -10.59 -15.75 11.29
C ALA A 152 -11.40 -15.31 12.53
N LYS A 153 -11.69 -14.02 12.63
CA LYS A 153 -12.44 -13.43 13.73
C LYS A 153 -13.96 -13.44 13.47
N GLY A 154 -14.36 -13.24 12.23
CA GLY A 154 -15.75 -13.00 11.83
C GLY A 154 -16.12 -11.53 11.90
N ASP A 155 -15.14 -10.62 11.76
CA ASP A 155 -15.33 -9.18 11.77
C ASP A 155 -15.74 -8.73 10.35
N GLY A 156 -16.92 -8.14 10.20
CA GLY A 156 -17.46 -7.67 8.91
C GLY A 156 -17.79 -8.76 7.87
N VAL A 157 -17.47 -10.03 8.15
CA VAL A 157 -17.69 -11.19 7.29
C VAL A 157 -17.98 -12.42 8.15
N ALA A 158 -18.71 -13.40 7.61
CA ALA A 158 -18.92 -14.65 8.32
C ALA A 158 -17.60 -15.34 8.64
N LYS A 159 -17.47 -15.82 9.87
CA LYS A 159 -16.25 -16.51 10.33
C LYS A 159 -15.99 -17.76 9.50
N ASP A 160 -14.82 -17.83 8.88
CA ASP A 160 -14.40 -18.95 8.04
C ASP A 160 -12.91 -19.24 8.20
N LYS A 161 -12.63 -20.42 8.79
CA LYS A 161 -11.26 -20.85 9.04
C LYS A 161 -10.50 -21.23 7.77
N LEU A 162 -11.21 -21.75 6.77
CA LEU A 162 -10.59 -22.21 5.52
C LEU A 162 -10.14 -20.98 4.71
N ASN A 163 -11.03 -20.02 4.53
CA ASN A 163 -10.72 -18.76 3.86
C ASN A 163 -9.65 -17.96 4.62
N ALA A 164 -9.72 -17.89 5.95
CA ALA A 164 -8.70 -17.24 6.75
C ALA A 164 -7.30 -17.80 6.46
N TYR A 165 -7.17 -19.13 6.53
CA TYR A 165 -5.89 -19.80 6.32
C TYR A 165 -5.42 -19.72 4.87
N ALA A 166 -6.34 -19.83 3.89
CA ALA A 166 -6.04 -19.70 2.47
C ALA A 166 -5.49 -18.31 2.13
N TRP A 167 -6.15 -17.24 2.59
CA TRP A 167 -5.66 -15.87 2.37
C TRP A 167 -4.30 -15.62 3.02
N TRP A 168 -4.03 -16.14 4.22
CA TRP A 168 -2.71 -16.05 4.83
C TRP A 168 -1.66 -16.84 4.06
N LEU A 169 -1.98 -18.01 3.48
CA LEU A 169 -1.05 -18.76 2.62
C LEU A 169 -0.67 -17.94 1.37
N VAL A 170 -1.65 -17.27 0.76
CA VAL A 170 -1.42 -16.39 -0.39
C VAL A 170 -0.51 -15.21 -0.03
N ALA A 171 -0.79 -14.51 1.08
CA ALA A 171 0.03 -13.41 1.57
C ALA A 171 1.46 -13.87 1.97
N LYS A 172 1.57 -15.04 2.62
CA LYS A 172 2.85 -15.66 2.97
C LYS A 172 3.71 -15.92 1.75
N ALA A 173 3.13 -16.38 0.65
CA ALA A 173 3.87 -16.63 -0.59
C ALA A 173 4.54 -15.38 -1.15
N GLN A 174 4.04 -14.20 -0.79
CA GLN A 174 4.63 -12.90 -1.11
C GLN A 174 5.54 -12.35 0.01
N GLY A 175 5.74 -13.12 1.10
CA GLY A 175 6.64 -12.77 2.19
C GLY A 175 6.01 -11.90 3.28
N ASP A 176 4.67 -11.78 3.35
CA ASP A 176 4.02 -10.99 4.40
C ASP A 176 4.29 -11.56 5.80
N PRO A 177 4.93 -10.80 6.72
CA PRO A 177 5.33 -11.30 8.02
C PRO A 177 4.13 -11.52 8.96
N SER A 178 3.06 -10.76 8.78
CA SER A 178 1.84 -10.90 9.61
C SER A 178 1.12 -12.20 9.27
N ALA A 179 1.03 -12.54 7.98
CA ALA A 179 0.47 -13.81 7.53
C ALA A 179 1.25 -15.01 8.06
N ILE A 180 2.59 -14.93 8.04
CA ILE A 180 3.45 -15.99 8.60
C ILE A 180 3.12 -16.22 10.07
N LYS A 181 3.11 -15.15 10.87
CA LYS A 181 2.78 -15.20 12.30
C LYS A 181 1.36 -15.73 12.56
N ASN A 182 0.39 -15.28 11.76
CA ASN A 182 -0.99 -15.71 11.89
C ASN A 182 -1.14 -17.21 11.58
N ILE A 183 -0.47 -17.72 10.55
CA ILE A 183 -0.43 -19.14 10.22
C ILE A 183 0.12 -19.96 11.39
N GLU A 184 1.25 -19.59 11.95
CA GLU A 184 1.91 -20.29 13.06
C GLU A 184 0.99 -20.41 14.27
N THR A 185 0.24 -19.36 14.59
CA THR A 185 -0.67 -19.33 15.76
C THR A 185 -2.02 -20.00 15.50
N PHE A 186 -2.46 -20.06 14.25
CA PHE A 186 -3.80 -20.56 13.89
C PHE A 186 -3.79 -22.03 13.49
N MET A 187 -2.76 -22.50 12.79
CA MET A 187 -2.63 -23.85 12.27
C MET A 187 -2.86 -24.94 13.34
N PRO A 188 -2.34 -24.82 14.59
CA PRO A 188 -2.58 -25.84 15.62
C PRO A 188 -4.05 -26.03 16.02
N ARG A 189 -4.93 -25.13 15.60
CA ARG A 189 -6.39 -25.16 15.86
C ARG A 189 -7.18 -25.74 14.70
N MET A 190 -6.50 -26.24 13.66
CA MET A 190 -7.09 -26.81 12.45
C MET A 190 -6.86 -28.30 12.37
N THR A 191 -7.81 -29.03 11.79
CA THR A 191 -7.60 -30.43 11.43
C THR A 191 -6.73 -30.56 10.20
N ALA A 192 -6.13 -31.73 9.98
CA ALA A 192 -5.35 -32.00 8.77
C ALA A 192 -6.17 -31.80 7.49
N GLN A 193 -7.46 -32.17 7.51
CA GLN A 193 -8.36 -31.94 6.38
C GLN A 193 -8.59 -30.46 6.12
N GLN A 194 -8.84 -29.66 7.15
CA GLN A 194 -9.01 -28.21 7.00
C GLN A 194 -7.76 -27.53 6.43
N ILE A 195 -6.58 -27.98 6.83
CA ILE A 195 -5.32 -27.47 6.28
C ILE A 195 -5.21 -27.83 4.80
N ALA A 196 -5.50 -29.07 4.41
CA ALA A 196 -5.46 -29.51 3.02
C ALA A 196 -6.47 -28.75 2.14
N ASP A 197 -7.69 -28.56 2.62
CA ASP A 197 -8.74 -27.79 1.91
C ASP A 197 -8.33 -26.33 1.71
N SER A 198 -7.77 -25.71 2.74
CA SER A 198 -7.28 -24.32 2.65
C SER A 198 -6.08 -24.19 1.71
N GLN A 199 -5.19 -25.18 1.66
CA GLN A 199 -4.08 -25.21 0.70
C GLN A 199 -4.59 -25.34 -0.74
N ALA A 200 -5.61 -26.17 -0.98
CA ALA A 200 -6.23 -26.27 -2.29
C ALA A 200 -6.91 -24.97 -2.71
N LEU A 201 -7.61 -24.30 -1.77
CA LEU A 201 -8.22 -22.98 -2.00
C LEU A 201 -7.15 -21.92 -2.31
N ALA A 202 -6.06 -21.86 -1.55
CA ALA A 202 -4.95 -20.94 -1.80
C ALA A 202 -4.31 -21.19 -3.18
N ALA A 203 -4.13 -22.45 -3.58
CA ALA A 203 -3.60 -22.79 -4.90
C ALA A 203 -4.54 -22.34 -6.04
N LYS A 204 -5.85 -22.54 -5.88
CA LYS A 204 -6.87 -22.05 -6.81
C LYS A 204 -6.83 -20.51 -6.90
N CYS A 205 -6.79 -19.85 -5.76
CA CYS A 205 -6.67 -18.39 -5.66
C CYS A 205 -5.45 -17.86 -6.42
N TYR A 206 -4.29 -18.49 -6.20
CA TYR A 206 -3.04 -18.09 -6.85
C TYR A 206 -3.11 -18.29 -8.36
N SER A 207 -3.64 -19.44 -8.82
CA SER A 207 -3.74 -19.77 -10.25
C SER A 207 -4.74 -18.89 -11.01
N SER A 208 -5.75 -18.36 -10.33
CA SER A 208 -6.74 -17.43 -10.91
C SER A 208 -6.29 -15.98 -10.94
N GLY A 209 -5.08 -15.67 -10.46
CA GLY A 209 -4.61 -14.29 -10.27
C GLY A 209 -5.43 -13.56 -9.20
N TYR A 210 -5.70 -14.22 -8.10
CA TYR A 210 -6.41 -13.76 -6.89
C TYR A 210 -7.90 -13.46 -7.05
N ARG A 211 -8.55 -13.99 -8.11
CA ARG A 211 -9.97 -13.72 -8.40
C ARG A 211 -10.93 -14.75 -7.84
N ASP A 212 -10.45 -15.97 -7.64
CA ASP A 212 -11.24 -17.16 -7.24
C ASP A 212 -10.76 -17.69 -5.88
N CYS A 213 -10.80 -16.82 -4.87
CA CYS A 213 -10.18 -17.08 -3.56
C CYS A 213 -11.18 -17.42 -2.44
N ASP A 214 -12.47 -17.35 -2.71
CA ASP A 214 -13.55 -17.64 -1.76
C ASP A 214 -14.39 -18.83 -2.21
#